data_6ff91f8f3c59f760c6bb08376e8724dd
#
_entry.id   6ff91f8f3c59f760c6bb08376e8724dd
#
_cell.length_a   1.000
_cell.length_b   1.000
_cell.length_c   1.000
_cell.angle_alpha   90.00
_cell.angle_beta   90.00
_cell.angle_gamma   90.00
#
_symmetry.space_group_name_H-M   'P 1'
#
loop_
_entity.id
_entity.type
_entity.pdbx_description
1 polymer ?
#
loop_
_entity_poly.entity_id
_entity_poly.type
_entity_poly.pdbx_seq_one_letter_code
_entity_poly.pdbx_strand_id
1 'polypeptide(L)'
;MLTTIRKATVNDKTRIMEIYAYARQFMAEHGNPNQWKNNNPSEETIDNDIANRQMYVIEADGGVHAVFYFHIGDDSTYHIIDNGHWLADESYGTIHRIAGDGTIHGVLEIAVNYCKDQIPHLRIDTHHDNKIMQHVIEKNGFKKCGI
;
A
#
# COMPACT_ATOMS: atom_id res chain seq x y z
N MET A 1 -3.61 -20.77 1.11
CA MET A 1 -2.75 -20.24 0.03
C MET A 1 -1.45 -19.76 0.64
N LEU A 2 -0.34 -20.31 0.15
CA LEU A 2 0.99 -19.90 0.61
C LEU A 2 1.43 -18.66 -0.16
N THR A 3 1.83 -17.61 0.55
CA THR A 3 2.29 -16.36 -0.06
C THR A 3 3.74 -16.10 0.31
N THR A 4 4.47 -15.46 -0.61
CA THR A 4 5.82 -14.98 -0.37
C THR A 4 5.91 -13.52 -0.78
N ILE A 5 6.80 -12.77 -0.10
CA ILE A 5 7.01 -11.36 -0.37
C ILE A 5 8.48 -11.17 -0.76
N ARG A 6 8.68 -10.40 -1.82
CA ARG A 6 10.02 -10.00 -2.27
C ARG A 6 10.01 -8.59 -2.84
N LYS A 7 11.17 -8.01 -3.00
CA LYS A 7 11.29 -6.72 -3.68
C LYS A 7 11.00 -6.90 -5.16
N ALA A 8 10.29 -5.93 -5.73
CA ALA A 8 9.99 -5.90 -7.15
C ALA A 8 11.26 -5.60 -7.97
N THR A 9 11.30 -6.14 -9.17
CA THR A 9 12.33 -5.84 -10.17
C THR A 9 11.68 -5.25 -11.41
N VAL A 10 12.49 -4.78 -12.35
CA VAL A 10 11.98 -4.24 -13.63
C VAL A 10 11.16 -5.27 -14.40
N ASN A 11 11.42 -6.56 -14.18
CA ASN A 11 10.68 -7.63 -14.84
C ASN A 11 9.24 -7.75 -14.33
N ASP A 12 8.93 -7.18 -13.18
CA ASP A 12 7.59 -7.18 -12.59
C ASP A 12 6.72 -6.01 -13.06
N LYS A 13 7.30 -5.02 -13.74
CA LYS A 13 6.61 -3.76 -14.06
C LYS A 13 5.28 -3.96 -14.78
N THR A 14 5.25 -4.77 -15.83
CA THR A 14 4.03 -5.01 -16.60
C THR A 14 2.92 -5.58 -15.73
N ARG A 15 3.25 -6.56 -14.90
CA ARG A 15 2.28 -7.18 -13.99
C ARG A 15 1.83 -6.18 -12.91
N ILE A 16 2.74 -5.39 -12.36
CA ILE A 16 2.41 -4.35 -11.38
C ILE A 16 1.42 -3.35 -11.98
N MET A 17 1.64 -2.92 -13.21
CA MET A 17 0.72 -2.00 -13.89
C MET A 17 -0.67 -2.60 -14.08
N GLU A 18 -0.75 -3.89 -14.40
CA GLU A 18 -2.03 -4.61 -14.49
C GLU A 18 -2.76 -4.64 -13.15
N ILE A 19 -2.04 -4.90 -12.07
CA ILE A 19 -2.62 -4.94 -10.71
C ILE A 19 -3.16 -3.56 -10.34
N TYR A 20 -2.43 -2.49 -10.60
CA TYR A 20 -2.92 -1.15 -10.31
C TYR A 20 -4.12 -0.77 -11.16
N ALA A 21 -4.16 -1.19 -12.43
CA ALA A 21 -5.34 -0.96 -13.28
C ALA A 21 -6.58 -1.65 -12.72
N TYR A 22 -6.45 -2.89 -12.28
CA TYR A 22 -7.52 -3.61 -11.62
C TYR A 22 -7.98 -2.89 -10.35
N ALA A 23 -7.03 -2.45 -9.53
CA ALA A 23 -7.35 -1.77 -8.27
C ALA A 23 -8.06 -0.44 -8.51
N ARG A 24 -7.66 0.34 -9.52
CA ARG A 24 -8.34 1.59 -9.88
C ARG A 24 -9.80 1.34 -10.27
N GLN A 25 -10.04 0.33 -11.08
CA GLN A 25 -11.40 -0.04 -11.49
C GLN A 25 -12.23 -0.48 -10.29
N PHE A 26 -11.67 -1.30 -9.42
CA PHE A 26 -12.33 -1.73 -8.18
C PHE A 26 -12.71 -0.53 -7.32
N MET A 27 -11.80 0.41 -7.12
CA MET A 27 -12.08 1.64 -6.36
C MET A 27 -13.23 2.44 -6.96
N ALA A 28 -13.22 2.64 -8.28
CA ALA A 28 -14.26 3.39 -8.97
C ALA A 28 -15.64 2.72 -8.82
N GLU A 29 -15.69 1.39 -8.90
CA GLU A 29 -16.93 0.62 -8.78
C GLU A 29 -17.47 0.56 -7.34
N HIS A 30 -16.62 0.87 -6.34
CA HIS A 30 -16.98 0.77 -4.93
C HIS A 30 -16.97 2.15 -4.22
N GLY A 31 -17.32 3.19 -4.96
CA GLY A 31 -17.54 4.52 -4.39
C GLY A 31 -16.29 5.36 -4.15
N ASN A 32 -15.15 4.97 -4.72
CA ASN A 32 -13.90 5.69 -4.54
C ASN A 32 -13.20 5.98 -5.89
N PRO A 33 -13.83 6.80 -6.79
CA PRO A 33 -13.26 7.06 -8.10
C PRO A 33 -12.12 8.10 -8.09
N ASN A 34 -11.93 8.83 -7.00
CA ASN A 34 -11.07 10.02 -6.95
C ASN A 34 -9.71 9.79 -6.31
N GLN A 35 -9.47 8.71 -5.57
CA GLN A 35 -8.20 8.50 -4.88
C GLN A 35 -7.04 8.35 -5.87
N TRP A 36 -7.17 7.42 -6.82
CA TRP A 36 -6.13 7.20 -7.84
C TRP A 36 -6.59 7.64 -9.24
N LYS A 37 -7.88 7.91 -9.43
CA LYS A 37 -8.45 8.30 -10.71
C LYS A 37 -8.13 7.25 -11.78
N ASN A 38 -7.68 7.69 -12.97
CA ASN A 38 -7.37 6.79 -14.07
C ASN A 38 -5.88 6.61 -14.31
N ASN A 39 -5.03 7.33 -13.59
CA ASN A 39 -3.61 7.44 -13.93
C ASN A 39 -2.67 7.34 -12.72
N ASN A 40 -3.15 7.11 -11.54
CA ASN A 40 -2.31 6.96 -10.36
C ASN A 40 -2.33 5.52 -9.85
N PRO A 41 -1.23 4.98 -9.32
CA PRO A 41 0.09 5.60 -9.40
C PRO A 41 0.58 5.66 -10.85
N SER A 42 1.32 6.72 -11.20
CA SER A 42 1.85 6.89 -12.54
C SER A 42 2.97 5.88 -12.84
N GLU A 43 3.24 5.67 -14.12
CA GLU A 43 4.35 4.81 -14.54
C GLU A 43 5.68 5.30 -13.97
N GLU A 44 5.88 6.61 -13.93
CA GLU A 44 7.08 7.22 -13.35
C GLU A 44 7.23 6.88 -11.86
N THR A 45 6.13 6.95 -11.10
CA THR A 45 6.13 6.57 -9.68
C THR A 45 6.51 5.11 -9.52
N ILE A 46 5.95 4.22 -10.32
CA ILE A 46 6.25 2.79 -10.29
C ILE A 46 7.73 2.56 -10.59
N ASP A 47 8.26 3.19 -11.63
CA ASP A 47 9.67 3.08 -11.99
C ASP A 47 10.59 3.53 -10.86
N ASN A 48 10.27 4.66 -10.23
CA ASN A 48 11.04 5.19 -9.11
C ASN A 48 10.98 4.25 -7.89
N ASP A 49 9.82 3.71 -7.57
CA ASP A 49 9.67 2.79 -6.43
C ASP A 49 10.48 1.50 -6.66
N ILE A 50 10.49 0.98 -7.87
CA ILE A 50 11.30 -0.19 -8.22
C ILE A 50 12.79 0.14 -8.14
N ALA A 51 13.21 1.24 -8.75
CA ALA A 51 14.62 1.65 -8.78
C ALA A 51 15.17 1.91 -7.37
N ASN A 52 14.36 2.49 -6.49
CA ASN A 52 14.73 2.77 -5.10
C ASN A 52 14.57 1.56 -4.17
N ARG A 53 14.16 0.40 -4.70
CA ARG A 53 13.97 -0.84 -3.95
C ARG A 53 12.94 -0.70 -2.82
N GLN A 54 11.90 0.08 -3.07
CA GLN A 54 10.81 0.37 -2.12
C GLN A 54 9.50 -0.30 -2.52
N MET A 55 9.44 -0.94 -3.69
CA MET A 55 8.27 -1.66 -4.16
C MET A 55 8.43 -3.14 -3.85
N TYR A 56 7.39 -3.73 -3.28
CA TYR A 56 7.34 -5.15 -2.91
C TYR A 56 6.18 -5.82 -3.63
N VAL A 57 6.35 -7.07 -3.99
CA VAL A 57 5.29 -7.89 -4.59
C VAL A 57 4.99 -9.08 -3.70
N ILE A 58 3.73 -9.50 -3.73
CA ILE A 58 3.26 -10.69 -3.02
C ILE A 58 2.94 -11.74 -4.06
N GLU A 59 3.61 -12.88 -3.98
CA GLU A 59 3.42 -14.01 -4.88
C GLU A 59 2.59 -15.10 -4.23
N ALA A 60 1.76 -15.75 -5.03
CA ALA A 60 1.01 -16.94 -4.64
C ALA A 60 0.80 -17.81 -5.88
N ASP A 61 0.90 -19.13 -5.73
CA ASP A 61 0.66 -20.08 -6.82
C ASP A 61 1.46 -19.79 -8.09
N GLY A 62 2.70 -19.31 -7.93
CA GLY A 62 3.60 -19.07 -9.05
C GLY A 62 3.42 -17.74 -9.76
N GLY A 63 2.59 -16.83 -9.23
CA GLY A 63 2.36 -15.53 -9.86
C GLY A 63 2.30 -14.39 -8.86
N VAL A 64 2.50 -13.17 -9.35
CA VAL A 64 2.37 -11.94 -8.57
C VAL A 64 0.91 -11.51 -8.59
N HIS A 65 0.32 -11.31 -7.41
CA HIS A 65 -1.10 -10.95 -7.25
C HIS A 65 -1.33 -9.71 -6.41
N ALA A 66 -0.28 -9.15 -5.78
CA ALA A 66 -0.40 -7.94 -5.01
C ALA A 66 0.92 -7.17 -4.99
N VAL A 67 0.84 -5.90 -4.66
CA VAL A 67 1.98 -4.99 -4.66
C VAL A 67 1.78 -3.93 -3.58
N PHE A 68 2.88 -3.48 -2.96
CA PHE A 68 2.84 -2.36 -2.03
C PHE A 68 4.20 -1.65 -1.99
N TYR A 69 4.15 -0.37 -1.62
CA TYR A 69 5.35 0.42 -1.31
C TYR A 69 5.61 0.33 0.20
N PHE A 70 6.87 0.19 0.57
CA PHE A 70 7.28 0.23 1.97
C PHE A 70 8.64 0.91 2.11
N HIS A 71 8.72 1.86 3.04
CA HIS A 71 9.95 2.58 3.34
C HIS A 71 10.05 2.83 4.85
N ILE A 72 11.23 2.59 5.41
CA ILE A 72 11.54 2.92 6.80
C ILE A 72 12.26 4.26 6.81
N GLY A 73 11.72 5.22 7.55
CA GLY A 73 12.29 6.56 7.67
C GLY A 73 11.23 7.64 7.49
N ASP A 74 11.66 8.89 7.59
CA ASP A 74 10.77 10.03 7.50
C ASP A 74 10.07 10.10 6.13
N ASP A 75 8.78 10.40 6.16
CA ASP A 75 7.96 10.59 4.96
C ASP A 75 7.43 12.02 4.97
N SER A 76 7.86 12.82 3.98
CA SER A 76 7.49 14.22 3.90
C SER A 76 5.98 14.46 3.77
N THR A 77 5.25 13.49 3.22
CA THR A 77 3.79 13.60 3.12
C THR A 77 3.10 13.57 4.47
N TYR A 78 3.80 13.14 5.52
CA TYR A 78 3.28 13.06 6.88
C TYR A 78 3.75 14.20 7.80
N HIS A 79 4.47 15.18 7.28
CA HIS A 79 4.91 16.34 8.09
C HIS A 79 3.73 17.21 8.52
N ILE A 80 2.65 17.21 7.74
CA ILE A 80 1.42 17.96 8.07
C ILE A 80 0.29 16.95 8.26
N ILE A 81 -0.40 17.05 9.38
CA ILE A 81 -1.59 16.26 9.69
C ILE A 81 -2.66 17.20 10.24
N ASP A 82 -3.86 17.14 9.67
CA ASP A 82 -4.99 17.97 10.08
C ASP A 82 -5.92 17.23 11.03
N ASN A 83 -6.58 18.00 11.90
CA ASN A 83 -7.57 17.46 12.85
C ASN A 83 -7.05 16.33 13.73
N GLY A 84 -5.78 16.41 14.12
CA GLY A 84 -5.18 15.41 14.98
C GLY A 84 -3.67 15.53 15.07
N HIS A 85 -3.06 14.50 15.64
CA HIS A 85 -1.61 14.40 15.77
C HIS A 85 -1.20 12.92 15.79
N TRP A 86 0.06 12.66 15.45
CA TRP A 86 0.59 11.30 15.49
C TRP A 86 0.69 10.82 16.94
N LEU A 87 0.49 9.50 17.15
CA LEU A 87 0.53 8.90 18.49
C LEU A 87 1.94 8.89 19.08
N ALA A 88 2.97 8.81 18.23
CA ALA A 88 4.35 8.75 18.66
C ALA A 88 5.24 9.50 17.67
N ASP A 89 6.29 10.13 18.18
CA ASP A 89 7.31 10.82 17.40
C ASP A 89 8.59 10.01 17.44
N GLU A 90 8.58 8.85 16.78
CA GLU A 90 9.69 7.93 16.71
C GLU A 90 9.85 7.42 15.27
N SER A 91 10.93 6.71 14.99
CA SER A 91 11.16 6.11 13.68
C SER A 91 9.99 5.22 13.27
N TYR A 92 9.57 5.31 12.01
CA TYR A 92 8.44 4.57 11.51
C TYR A 92 8.67 4.05 10.09
N GLY A 93 7.89 3.03 9.74
CA GLY A 93 7.78 2.56 8.36
C GLY A 93 6.45 3.02 7.77
N THR A 94 6.44 3.27 6.48
CA THR A 94 5.26 3.74 5.76
C THR A 94 4.88 2.75 4.67
N ILE A 95 3.60 2.37 4.65
CA ILE A 95 3.01 1.55 3.58
C ILE A 95 2.18 2.49 2.71
N HIS A 96 2.46 2.48 1.41
CA HIS A 96 1.73 3.26 0.41
C HIS A 96 1.36 2.38 -0.78
N ARG A 97 0.40 2.84 -1.55
CA ARG A 97 0.09 2.29 -2.88
C ARG A 97 -0.09 0.76 -2.86
N ILE A 98 -0.76 0.25 -1.82
CA ILE A 98 -1.08 -1.17 -1.73
C ILE A 98 -2.23 -1.51 -2.67
N ALA A 99 -2.09 -2.61 -3.41
CA ALA A 99 -3.09 -3.06 -4.36
C ALA A 99 -3.01 -4.58 -4.54
N GLY A 100 -4.14 -5.17 -4.88
CA GLY A 100 -4.23 -6.58 -5.22
C GLY A 100 -5.16 -6.77 -6.41
N ASP A 101 -5.10 -7.95 -7.03
CA ASP A 101 -5.95 -8.32 -8.17
C ASP A 101 -7.19 -9.15 -7.76
N GLY A 102 -7.49 -9.22 -6.47
CA GLY A 102 -8.62 -9.98 -5.95
C GLY A 102 -8.32 -11.46 -5.69
N THR A 103 -7.16 -11.96 -6.05
CA THR A 103 -6.80 -13.37 -5.87
C THR A 103 -6.47 -13.70 -4.42
N ILE A 104 -5.76 -12.80 -3.73
CA ILE A 104 -5.31 -13.01 -2.36
C ILE A 104 -6.24 -12.29 -1.40
N HIS A 105 -6.73 -12.99 -0.37
CA HIS A 105 -7.45 -12.38 0.73
C HIS A 105 -6.48 -11.81 1.77
N GLY A 106 -6.85 -10.68 2.36
CA GLY A 106 -6.08 -10.09 3.44
C GLY A 106 -4.72 -9.54 3.02
N VAL A 107 -4.65 -8.90 1.85
CA VAL A 107 -3.40 -8.33 1.33
C VAL A 107 -2.76 -7.38 2.33
N LEU A 108 -3.55 -6.49 2.97
CA LEU A 108 -3.01 -5.55 3.95
C LEU A 108 -2.47 -6.28 5.18
N GLU A 109 -3.17 -7.30 5.67
CA GLU A 109 -2.70 -8.09 6.80
C GLU A 109 -1.34 -8.74 6.50
N ILE A 110 -1.19 -9.32 5.32
CA ILE A 110 0.06 -9.93 4.87
C ILE A 110 1.18 -8.90 4.83
N ALA A 111 0.93 -7.72 4.24
CA ALA A 111 1.91 -6.65 4.16
C ALA A 111 2.28 -6.11 5.55
N VAL A 112 1.30 -5.89 6.41
CA VAL A 112 1.53 -5.39 7.79
C VAL A 112 2.37 -6.38 8.59
N ASN A 113 2.05 -7.67 8.52
CA ASN A 113 2.82 -8.69 9.25
C ASN A 113 4.28 -8.73 8.78
N TYR A 114 4.52 -8.60 7.49
CA TYR A 114 5.88 -8.51 6.95
C TYR A 114 6.61 -7.27 7.44
N CYS A 115 5.95 -6.10 7.38
CA CYS A 115 6.58 -4.83 7.76
C CYS A 115 6.83 -4.73 9.26
N LYS A 116 5.95 -5.27 10.09
CA LYS A 116 6.11 -5.27 11.56
C LYS A 116 7.36 -6.01 12.03
N ASP A 117 7.79 -7.02 11.28
CA ASP A 117 9.02 -7.75 11.61
C ASP A 117 10.27 -6.89 11.40
N GLN A 118 10.16 -5.82 10.63
CA GLN A 118 11.26 -4.91 10.35
C GLN A 118 11.25 -3.66 11.21
N ILE A 119 10.06 -3.13 11.49
CA ILE A 119 9.88 -1.96 12.36
C ILE A 119 8.47 -2.00 12.96
N PRO A 120 8.33 -1.89 14.30
CA PRO A 120 7.02 -2.02 14.95
C PRO A 120 6.10 -0.82 14.75
N HIS A 121 6.64 0.38 14.52
CA HIS A 121 5.83 1.59 14.30
C HIS A 121 5.58 1.79 12.82
N LEU A 122 4.31 1.65 12.42
CA LEU A 122 3.89 1.77 11.02
C LEU A 122 2.87 2.91 10.88
N ARG A 123 2.94 3.60 9.73
CA ARG A 123 1.97 4.61 9.34
C ARG A 123 1.39 4.25 7.98
N ILE A 124 0.12 4.57 7.80
CA ILE A 124 -0.62 4.34 6.55
C ILE A 124 -1.70 5.41 6.42
N ASP A 125 -2.05 5.74 5.18
CA ASP A 125 -3.15 6.65 4.90
C ASP A 125 -4.03 6.10 3.78
N THR A 126 -5.23 6.66 3.67
CA THR A 126 -6.15 6.36 2.58
C THR A 126 -7.09 7.54 2.35
N HIS A 127 -7.72 7.56 1.18
CA HIS A 127 -8.69 8.59 0.83
C HIS A 127 -9.98 8.45 1.65
N HIS A 128 -10.62 9.58 2.01
CA HIS A 128 -11.84 9.55 2.81
C HIS A 128 -13.02 8.82 2.14
N ASP A 129 -13.01 8.70 0.81
CA ASP A 129 -14.02 7.95 0.07
C ASP A 129 -13.78 6.43 0.09
N ASN A 130 -12.60 5.98 0.50
CA ASN A 130 -12.26 4.57 0.51
C ASN A 130 -12.69 3.91 1.82
N LYS A 131 -13.98 3.68 1.98
CA LYS A 131 -14.55 3.11 3.20
C LYS A 131 -14.08 1.68 3.44
N ILE A 132 -13.89 0.91 2.39
CA ILE A 132 -13.38 -0.46 2.49
C ILE A 132 -11.98 -0.46 3.10
N MET A 133 -11.08 0.37 2.57
CA MET A 133 -9.71 0.44 3.08
C MET A 133 -9.66 1.00 4.51
N GLN A 134 -10.47 2.00 4.84
CA GLN A 134 -10.54 2.51 6.21
C GLN A 134 -10.89 1.40 7.19
N HIS A 135 -11.87 0.58 6.87
CA HIS A 135 -12.27 -0.56 7.70
C HIS A 135 -11.13 -1.58 7.85
N VAL A 136 -10.48 -1.92 6.75
CA VAL A 136 -9.38 -2.90 6.75
C VAL A 136 -8.17 -2.38 7.54
N ILE A 137 -7.85 -1.09 7.41
CA ILE A 137 -6.78 -0.46 8.18
C ILE A 137 -7.06 -0.56 9.68
N GLU A 138 -8.25 -0.19 10.12
CA GLU A 138 -8.63 -0.27 11.54
C GLU A 138 -8.65 -1.71 12.04
N LYS A 139 -9.15 -2.65 11.24
CA LYS A 139 -9.17 -4.07 11.56
C LYS A 139 -7.76 -4.62 11.80
N ASN A 140 -6.75 -4.06 11.15
CA ASN A 140 -5.35 -4.46 11.31
C ASN A 140 -4.63 -3.72 12.44
N GLY A 141 -5.37 -3.02 13.30
CA GLY A 141 -4.83 -2.45 14.52
C GLY A 141 -4.35 -1.01 14.44
N PHE A 142 -4.51 -0.37 13.30
CA PHE A 142 -4.16 1.05 13.16
C PHE A 142 -5.20 1.93 13.84
N LYS A 143 -4.74 3.05 14.38
CA LYS A 143 -5.61 4.08 14.96
C LYS A 143 -5.58 5.32 14.10
N LYS A 144 -6.75 5.92 13.88
CA LYS A 144 -6.84 7.19 13.16
C LYS A 144 -6.20 8.30 14.00
N CYS A 145 -5.23 9.00 13.39
CA CYS A 145 -4.50 10.08 14.05
C CYS A 145 -4.94 11.46 13.56
N GLY A 146 -5.50 11.56 12.36
CA GLY A 146 -5.94 12.83 11.77
C GLY A 146 -6.22 12.69 10.29
N ILE A 147 -6.18 13.79 9.60
CA ILE A 147 -6.50 13.90 8.16
C ILE A 147 -5.33 14.50 7.40
#